data_97fdfe731a74250c8aa645942121db15
#
_entry.id   97fdfe731a74250c8aa645942121db15
#
_cell.length_a   1.000
_cell.length_b   1.000
_cell.length_c   1.000
_cell.angle_alpha   90.00
_cell.angle_beta   90.00
_cell.angle_gamma   90.00
#
_symmetry.space_group_name_H-M   'P 1'
#
loop_
_entity.id
_entity.type
_entity.pdbx_description
1 polymer ?
#
loop_
_entity_poly.entity_id
_entity_poly.type
_entity_poly.pdbx_seq_one_letter_code
_entity_poly.pdbx_strand_id
1 'polypeptide(L)'
;MTSPSHAEPARLAAVRRYEILDAPVDGTFDRVAEVAAATFGTPIGLVTIVDAERVWFAACRGLEGVTEVGVEPGLCTSAVLREGPYVVENAALDPRTLEHPLVRGDLGLRFYAAAPIITSDGHRLGTVNVIDREPRQVSSVQTDTLTALAAIVADHLELRMATMAAVRAEQHLRADAEERVLASIRLAEQVRAAAVVHEQAEPAHPKHCQLGGDQDCDEQAALKVADSWGDSAWGCVNHVEEVMMTVRAAFIADEALSGLAAYINRR
;
A
#
# COMPACT_ATOMS: atom_id res chain seq x y z
N MET A 1 -6.02 -14.47 -25.80
CA MET A 1 -4.84 -15.34 -25.54
C MET A 1 -3.61 -14.42 -25.49
N THR A 2 -3.19 -14.03 -24.31
CA THR A 2 -1.96 -13.23 -24.09
C THR A 2 -0.75 -14.11 -24.30
N SER A 3 0.21 -13.66 -25.11
CA SER A 3 1.47 -14.38 -25.34
C SER A 3 2.22 -14.62 -24.02
N PRO A 4 2.88 -15.77 -23.83
CA PRO A 4 3.59 -16.13 -22.59
C PRO A 4 4.62 -15.09 -22.12
N SER A 5 5.16 -14.30 -23.06
CA SER A 5 6.18 -13.27 -22.81
C SER A 5 5.66 -12.06 -22.01
N HIS A 6 4.35 -11.79 -22.00
CA HIS A 6 3.77 -10.66 -21.24
C HIS A 6 3.15 -11.07 -19.91
N ALA A 7 2.94 -12.37 -19.68
CA ALA A 7 2.32 -12.88 -18.46
C ALA A 7 3.28 -12.85 -17.26
N GLU A 8 4.55 -13.16 -17.45
CA GLU A 8 5.52 -13.24 -16.35
C GLU A 8 5.86 -11.87 -15.73
N PRO A 9 6.14 -10.81 -16.47
CA PRO A 9 6.34 -9.48 -15.89
C PRO A 9 5.12 -8.98 -15.10
N ALA A 10 3.90 -9.26 -15.57
CA ALA A 10 2.67 -8.89 -14.89
C ALA A 10 2.49 -9.69 -13.58
N ARG A 11 2.80 -10.99 -13.60
CA ARG A 11 2.80 -11.86 -12.42
C ARG A 11 3.79 -11.37 -11.37
N LEU A 12 5.03 -11.07 -11.75
CA LEU A 12 6.05 -10.54 -10.85
C LEU A 12 5.69 -9.16 -10.29
N ALA A 13 5.05 -8.30 -11.10
CA ALA A 13 4.51 -7.04 -10.63
C ALA A 13 3.40 -7.26 -9.57
N ALA A 14 2.54 -8.26 -9.76
CA ALA A 14 1.57 -8.67 -8.76
C ALA A 14 2.24 -9.16 -7.48
N VAL A 15 3.24 -10.04 -7.54
CA VAL A 15 3.99 -10.51 -6.35
C VAL A 15 4.53 -9.34 -5.54
N ARG A 16 5.13 -8.33 -6.20
CA ARG A 16 5.67 -7.14 -5.52
C ARG A 16 4.59 -6.28 -4.87
N ARG A 17 3.41 -6.18 -5.50
CA ARG A 17 2.28 -5.38 -5.01
C ARG A 17 1.78 -5.85 -3.65
N TYR A 18 1.85 -7.16 -3.35
CA TYR A 18 1.42 -7.71 -2.07
C TYR A 18 2.43 -7.55 -0.94
N GLU A 19 3.67 -7.14 -1.24
CA GLU A 19 4.75 -6.89 -0.26
C GLU A 19 4.89 -8.03 0.76
N ILE A 20 4.75 -9.28 0.28
CA ILE A 20 4.79 -10.46 1.13
C ILE A 20 6.19 -11.06 1.25
N LEU A 21 7.05 -10.84 0.23
CA LEU A 21 8.41 -11.33 0.23
C LEU A 21 9.20 -10.69 1.38
N ASP A 22 9.99 -11.53 2.07
CA ASP A 22 10.81 -11.12 3.22
C ASP A 22 10.02 -10.50 4.39
N ALA A 23 8.69 -10.59 4.35
CA ALA A 23 7.87 -10.23 5.50
C ALA A 23 8.22 -11.13 6.68
N PRO A 24 8.22 -10.62 7.94
CA PRO A 24 8.41 -11.47 9.10
C PRO A 24 7.41 -12.62 9.07
N VAL A 25 7.92 -13.85 9.26
CA VAL A 25 7.08 -15.04 9.37
C VAL A 25 6.30 -14.92 10.68
N ASP A 26 5.02 -14.59 10.60
CA ASP A 26 4.13 -14.34 11.73
C ASP A 26 3.25 -15.55 12.10
N GLY A 27 3.49 -16.68 11.44
CA GLY A 27 2.72 -17.91 11.62
C GLY A 27 1.34 -17.91 10.96
N THR A 28 1.00 -16.86 10.22
CA THR A 28 -0.32 -16.70 9.58
C THR A 28 -0.69 -17.88 8.70
N PHE A 29 0.27 -18.41 7.94
CA PHE A 29 0.03 -19.51 6.99
C PHE A 29 0.44 -20.89 7.52
N ASP A 30 0.98 -20.99 8.74
CA ASP A 30 1.45 -22.27 9.30
C ASP A 30 0.32 -23.29 9.38
N ARG A 31 -0.88 -22.86 9.79
CA ARG A 31 -2.05 -23.73 9.85
C ARG A 31 -2.48 -24.23 8.46
N VAL A 32 -2.30 -23.42 7.41
CA VAL A 32 -2.59 -23.84 6.03
C VAL A 32 -1.63 -24.95 5.61
N ALA A 33 -0.32 -24.79 5.87
CA ALA A 33 0.70 -25.80 5.59
C ALA A 33 0.45 -27.09 6.40
N GLU A 34 0.07 -26.98 7.68
CA GLU A 34 -0.28 -28.10 8.53
C GLU A 34 -1.50 -28.88 8.02
N VAL A 35 -2.60 -28.18 7.68
CA VAL A 35 -3.82 -28.80 7.17
C VAL A 35 -3.56 -29.45 5.80
N ALA A 36 -2.80 -28.80 4.92
CA ALA A 36 -2.41 -29.40 3.65
C ALA A 36 -1.65 -30.71 3.86
N ALA A 37 -0.59 -30.70 4.70
CA ALA A 37 0.19 -31.90 5.01
C ALA A 37 -0.67 -32.99 5.64
N ALA A 38 -1.55 -32.66 6.59
CA ALA A 38 -2.44 -33.62 7.25
C ALA A 38 -3.44 -34.25 6.29
N THR A 39 -4.03 -33.45 5.36
CA THR A 39 -4.99 -33.92 4.35
C THR A 39 -4.39 -34.97 3.43
N PHE A 40 -3.13 -34.82 3.07
CA PHE A 40 -2.40 -35.76 2.21
C PHE A 40 -1.64 -36.83 3.00
N GLY A 41 -1.55 -36.70 4.32
CA GLY A 41 -0.73 -37.57 5.17
C GLY A 41 0.76 -37.48 4.86
N THR A 42 1.23 -36.30 4.41
CA THR A 42 2.63 -36.05 4.03
C THR A 42 3.41 -35.42 5.18
N PRO A 43 4.74 -35.65 5.26
CA PRO A 43 5.59 -35.04 6.28
C PRO A 43 5.81 -33.53 6.02
N ILE A 44 5.71 -33.08 4.77
CA ILE A 44 6.04 -31.72 4.37
C ILE A 44 4.81 -31.02 3.77
N GLY A 45 4.53 -29.82 4.26
CA GLY A 45 3.52 -28.91 3.71
C GLY A 45 4.06 -27.48 3.67
N LEU A 46 3.83 -26.76 2.59
CA LEU A 46 4.40 -25.45 2.33
C LEU A 46 3.36 -24.49 1.79
N VAL A 47 3.52 -23.23 2.14
CA VAL A 47 2.96 -22.07 1.42
C VAL A 47 4.13 -21.29 0.84
N THR A 48 4.18 -21.19 -0.49
CA THR A 48 5.32 -20.58 -1.18
C THR A 48 4.90 -19.43 -2.07
N ILE A 49 5.76 -18.43 -2.19
CA ILE A 49 5.64 -17.33 -3.16
C ILE A 49 6.79 -17.45 -4.15
N VAL A 50 6.46 -17.40 -5.44
CA VAL A 50 7.43 -17.58 -6.53
C VAL A 50 7.81 -16.21 -7.09
N ASP A 51 9.03 -15.77 -6.78
CA ASP A 51 9.63 -14.55 -7.33
C ASP A 51 10.46 -14.85 -8.60
N ALA A 52 11.19 -13.87 -9.10
CA ALA A 52 12.01 -14.00 -10.30
C ALA A 52 13.18 -14.96 -10.14
N GLU A 53 13.83 -14.98 -8.97
CA GLU A 53 15.08 -15.70 -8.74
C GLU A 53 14.95 -16.77 -7.64
N ARG A 54 13.88 -16.71 -6.84
CA ARG A 54 13.67 -17.59 -5.68
C ARG A 54 12.22 -17.97 -5.46
N VAL A 55 12.03 -19.07 -4.77
CA VAL A 55 10.77 -19.49 -4.17
C VAL A 55 10.89 -19.26 -2.67
N TRP A 56 10.20 -18.25 -2.17
CA TRP A 56 10.19 -17.89 -0.75
C TRP A 56 9.09 -18.65 -0.02
N PHE A 57 9.39 -19.12 1.21
CA PHE A 57 8.47 -19.91 2.02
C PHE A 57 7.74 -19.01 3.01
N ALA A 58 6.47 -18.72 2.73
CA ALA A 58 5.58 -17.99 3.62
C ALA A 58 5.16 -18.83 4.83
N ALA A 59 5.12 -20.15 4.67
CA ALA A 59 5.00 -21.14 5.75
C ALA A 59 5.68 -22.44 5.35
N CYS A 60 6.28 -23.11 6.33
CA CYS A 60 7.01 -24.35 6.12
C CYS A 60 6.79 -25.29 7.30
N ARG A 61 6.26 -26.48 7.01
CA ARG A 61 6.22 -27.63 7.92
C ARG A 61 7.10 -28.75 7.37
N GLY A 62 7.98 -29.29 8.19
CA GLY A 62 8.77 -30.49 7.87
C GLY A 62 10.08 -30.25 7.10
N LEU A 63 10.49 -28.97 6.90
CA LEU A 63 11.81 -28.58 6.39
C LEU A 63 12.37 -27.49 7.30
N GLU A 64 12.99 -27.89 8.40
CA GLU A 64 13.54 -26.95 9.37
C GLU A 64 14.73 -26.18 8.82
N GLY A 65 14.75 -24.86 9.06
CA GLY A 65 15.86 -23.97 8.67
C GLY A 65 15.89 -23.58 7.19
N VAL A 66 14.93 -24.03 6.37
CA VAL A 66 14.80 -23.63 4.97
C VAL A 66 13.73 -22.56 4.84
N THR A 67 14.11 -21.36 4.41
CA THR A 67 13.20 -20.23 4.21
C THR A 67 12.96 -19.92 2.74
N GLU A 68 13.83 -20.38 1.86
CA GLU A 68 13.73 -20.19 0.42
C GLU A 68 14.56 -21.21 -0.35
N VAL A 69 14.27 -21.36 -1.64
CA VAL A 69 15.07 -22.13 -2.59
C VAL A 69 15.16 -21.38 -3.92
N GLY A 70 16.14 -21.72 -4.76
CA GLY A 70 16.21 -21.16 -6.12
C GLY A 70 15.01 -21.52 -6.97
N VAL A 71 14.70 -20.66 -7.92
CA VAL A 71 13.57 -20.82 -8.87
C VAL A 71 13.78 -22.02 -9.79
N GLU A 72 15.01 -22.29 -10.21
CA GLU A 72 15.32 -23.38 -11.13
C GLU A 72 16.26 -24.42 -10.52
N PRO A 73 16.05 -25.67 -10.88
CA PRO A 73 14.87 -26.28 -11.50
C PRO A 73 13.72 -26.37 -10.47
N GLY A 74 12.52 -25.86 -10.79
CA GLY A 74 11.45 -25.65 -9.80
C GLY A 74 10.13 -26.35 -10.08
N LEU A 75 9.68 -27.22 -9.16
CA LEU A 75 8.35 -27.80 -9.19
C LEU A 75 7.27 -26.71 -8.91
N CYS A 76 7.55 -25.79 -7.97
CA CYS A 76 6.66 -24.68 -7.67
C CYS A 76 6.50 -23.73 -8.86
N THR A 77 7.57 -23.44 -9.60
CA THR A 77 7.53 -22.66 -10.84
C THR A 77 6.67 -23.34 -11.89
N SER A 78 6.81 -24.66 -12.06
CA SER A 78 5.97 -25.43 -12.97
C SER A 78 4.50 -25.42 -12.56
N ALA A 79 4.20 -25.42 -11.26
CA ALA A 79 2.83 -25.36 -10.73
C ALA A 79 2.18 -23.98 -10.93
N VAL A 80 2.92 -22.89 -10.71
CA VAL A 80 2.45 -21.51 -10.89
C VAL A 80 2.07 -21.22 -12.35
N LEU A 81 2.68 -21.87 -13.31
CA LEU A 81 2.35 -21.68 -14.74
C LEU A 81 1.05 -22.39 -15.17
N ARG A 82 0.41 -23.18 -14.29
CA ARG A 82 -0.81 -23.96 -14.60
C ARG A 82 -2.07 -23.27 -14.06
N GLU A 83 -3.20 -23.61 -14.69
CA GLU A 83 -4.53 -23.08 -14.26
C GLU A 83 -5.15 -23.86 -13.09
N GLY A 84 -4.65 -25.06 -12.81
CA GLY A 84 -5.18 -25.94 -11.76
C GLY A 84 -4.08 -26.67 -11.01
N PRO A 85 -4.46 -27.61 -10.12
CA PRO A 85 -3.52 -28.38 -9.33
C PRO A 85 -2.47 -29.09 -10.18
N TYR A 86 -1.22 -29.11 -9.70
CA TYR A 86 -0.13 -29.85 -10.29
C TYR A 86 0.22 -31.03 -9.40
N VAL A 87 0.01 -32.25 -9.90
CA VAL A 87 0.23 -33.49 -9.16
C VAL A 87 1.28 -34.36 -9.85
N VAL A 88 2.21 -34.86 -9.05
CA VAL A 88 3.23 -35.85 -9.42
C VAL A 88 3.19 -36.96 -8.39
N GLU A 89 2.51 -38.06 -8.73
CA GLU A 89 2.28 -39.18 -7.80
C GLU A 89 3.56 -40.01 -7.53
N ASN A 90 4.44 -40.11 -8.53
CA ASN A 90 5.75 -40.72 -8.38
C ASN A 90 6.81 -39.98 -9.21
N ALA A 91 7.55 -39.09 -8.59
CA ALA A 91 8.50 -38.22 -9.24
C ALA A 91 9.71 -38.96 -9.82
N ALA A 92 10.01 -40.16 -9.34
CA ALA A 92 11.10 -41.00 -9.88
C ALA A 92 10.72 -41.70 -11.20
N LEU A 93 9.43 -41.78 -11.53
CA LEU A 93 8.92 -42.40 -12.74
C LEU A 93 8.28 -41.38 -13.71
N ASP A 94 8.01 -40.18 -13.25
CA ASP A 94 7.38 -39.11 -14.07
C ASP A 94 8.46 -38.46 -14.98
N PRO A 95 8.30 -38.51 -16.31
CA PRO A 95 9.22 -37.89 -17.24
C PRO A 95 9.48 -36.39 -17.02
N ARG A 96 8.56 -35.69 -16.38
CA ARG A 96 8.65 -34.25 -16.07
C ARG A 96 9.62 -33.95 -14.93
N THR A 97 9.90 -34.96 -14.07
CA THR A 97 10.58 -34.74 -12.79
C THR A 97 11.73 -35.73 -12.51
N LEU A 98 11.85 -36.81 -13.25
CA LEU A 98 12.84 -37.89 -12.97
C LEU A 98 14.29 -37.40 -12.90
N GLU A 99 14.64 -36.34 -13.62
CA GLU A 99 15.98 -35.73 -13.62
C GLU A 99 16.09 -34.53 -12.63
N HIS A 100 15.00 -34.20 -11.94
CA HIS A 100 14.97 -33.04 -11.07
C HIS A 100 15.92 -33.23 -9.86
N PRO A 101 16.70 -32.21 -9.46
CA PRO A 101 17.65 -32.31 -8.33
C PRO A 101 16.98 -32.70 -7.00
N LEU A 102 15.77 -32.25 -6.72
CA LEU A 102 15.05 -32.66 -5.51
C LEU A 102 14.64 -34.13 -5.51
N VAL A 103 14.52 -34.76 -6.69
CA VAL A 103 14.21 -36.19 -6.86
C VAL A 103 15.48 -37.05 -6.74
N ARG A 104 16.58 -36.57 -7.32
CA ARG A 104 17.86 -37.29 -7.35
C ARG A 104 18.77 -36.99 -6.17
N GLY A 105 18.61 -35.84 -5.53
CA GLY A 105 19.43 -35.39 -4.41
C GLY A 105 18.94 -35.91 -3.05
N ASP A 106 19.50 -35.34 -1.99
CA ASP A 106 19.32 -35.78 -0.59
C ASP A 106 17.87 -35.71 -0.09
N LEU A 107 17.03 -34.80 -0.65
CA LEU A 107 15.61 -34.75 -0.31
C LEU A 107 14.92 -36.06 -0.72
N GLY A 108 15.29 -36.65 -1.85
CA GLY A 108 14.70 -37.91 -2.33
C GLY A 108 13.23 -37.83 -2.61
N LEU A 109 12.75 -36.66 -3.13
CA LEU A 109 11.33 -36.40 -3.42
C LEU A 109 10.72 -37.48 -4.31
N ARG A 110 9.58 -38.03 -3.91
CA ARG A 110 8.81 -39.00 -4.69
C ARG A 110 7.40 -38.54 -5.00
N PHE A 111 6.83 -37.73 -4.15
CA PHE A 111 5.47 -37.18 -4.32
C PHE A 111 5.49 -35.67 -4.22
N TYR A 112 4.72 -35.01 -5.09
CA TYR A 112 4.48 -33.58 -5.08
C TYR A 112 3.05 -33.28 -5.51
N ALA A 113 2.34 -32.49 -4.73
CA ALA A 113 1.05 -31.90 -5.15
C ALA A 113 1.00 -30.44 -4.77
N ALA A 114 0.54 -29.60 -5.68
CA ALA A 114 0.45 -28.15 -5.48
C ALA A 114 -0.81 -27.58 -6.08
N ALA A 115 -1.39 -26.58 -5.43
CA ALA A 115 -2.42 -25.73 -6.00
C ALA A 115 -1.90 -24.27 -6.07
N PRO A 116 -2.10 -23.57 -7.19
CA PRO A 116 -1.66 -22.19 -7.35
C PRO A 116 -2.49 -21.24 -6.47
N ILE A 117 -1.83 -20.26 -5.86
CA ILE A 117 -2.43 -19.13 -5.16
C ILE A 117 -2.77 -18.10 -6.22
N ILE A 118 -4.05 -17.90 -6.50
CA ILE A 118 -4.56 -17.07 -7.59
C ILE A 118 -5.27 -15.85 -7.00
N THR A 119 -4.82 -14.65 -7.36
CA THR A 119 -5.42 -13.39 -6.93
C THR A 119 -6.76 -13.12 -7.62
N SER A 120 -7.53 -12.17 -7.10
CA SER A 120 -8.82 -11.75 -7.67
C SER A 120 -8.71 -11.23 -9.12
N ASP A 121 -7.56 -10.67 -9.50
CA ASP A 121 -7.24 -10.23 -10.86
C ASP A 121 -6.53 -11.30 -11.72
N GLY A 122 -6.46 -12.55 -11.24
CA GLY A 122 -6.03 -13.72 -11.99
C GLY A 122 -4.53 -13.96 -12.03
N HIS A 123 -3.72 -13.24 -11.26
CA HIS A 123 -2.28 -13.49 -11.16
C HIS A 123 -1.97 -14.64 -10.20
N ARG A 124 -0.97 -15.45 -10.53
CA ARG A 124 -0.52 -16.57 -9.73
C ARG A 124 0.72 -16.19 -8.96
N LEU A 125 0.59 -16.02 -7.64
CA LEU A 125 1.68 -15.53 -6.78
C LEU A 125 2.62 -16.65 -6.33
N GLY A 126 2.09 -17.85 -6.12
CA GLY A 126 2.79 -18.96 -5.54
C GLY A 126 1.95 -20.20 -5.47
N THR A 127 2.24 -21.08 -4.52
CA THR A 127 1.51 -22.36 -4.35
C THR A 127 1.32 -22.71 -2.89
N VAL A 128 0.21 -23.41 -2.58
CA VAL A 128 0.13 -24.30 -1.44
C VAL A 128 0.52 -25.69 -1.93
N ASN A 129 1.51 -26.32 -1.31
CA ASN A 129 2.03 -27.58 -1.80
C ASN A 129 2.40 -28.55 -0.68
N VAL A 130 2.44 -29.84 -1.04
CA VAL A 130 2.81 -30.93 -0.16
C VAL A 130 3.84 -31.83 -0.84
N ILE A 131 4.75 -32.37 -0.04
CA ILE A 131 5.89 -33.15 -0.51
C ILE A 131 6.03 -34.41 0.34
N ASP A 132 6.38 -35.53 -0.31
CA ASP A 132 6.79 -36.76 0.37
C ASP A 132 7.96 -37.46 -0.32
N ARG A 133 8.68 -38.27 0.46
CA ARG A 133 9.71 -39.18 -0.02
C ARG A 133 9.17 -40.53 -0.48
N GLU A 134 7.87 -40.75 -0.31
CA GLU A 134 7.17 -41.94 -0.78
C GLU A 134 6.16 -41.55 -1.87
N PRO A 135 5.95 -42.38 -2.90
CA PRO A 135 4.92 -42.18 -3.90
C PRO A 135 3.53 -42.24 -3.28
N ARG A 136 2.60 -41.44 -3.80
CA ARG A 136 1.21 -41.37 -3.30
C ARG A 136 0.22 -41.25 -4.46
N GLN A 137 -0.97 -41.83 -4.28
CA GLN A 137 -2.11 -41.54 -5.13
C GLN A 137 -2.94 -40.41 -4.53
N VAL A 138 -3.56 -39.61 -5.39
CA VAL A 138 -4.30 -38.42 -4.99
C VAL A 138 -5.76 -38.55 -5.41
N SER A 139 -6.67 -38.33 -4.47
CA SER A 139 -8.10 -38.24 -4.74
C SER A 139 -8.50 -36.82 -5.19
N SER A 140 -9.64 -36.71 -5.89
CA SER A 140 -10.21 -35.38 -6.24
C SER A 140 -10.50 -34.55 -4.99
N VAL A 141 -10.97 -35.16 -3.90
CA VAL A 141 -11.21 -34.46 -2.62
C VAL A 141 -9.95 -33.81 -2.08
N GLN A 142 -8.80 -34.46 -2.18
CA GLN A 142 -7.53 -33.89 -1.75
C GLN A 142 -7.10 -32.71 -2.62
N THR A 143 -7.23 -32.81 -3.95
CA THR A 143 -6.92 -31.70 -4.86
C THR A 143 -7.85 -30.51 -4.67
N ASP A 144 -9.15 -30.76 -4.45
CA ASP A 144 -10.14 -29.73 -4.17
C ASP A 144 -9.84 -29.02 -2.85
N THR A 145 -9.46 -29.79 -1.81
CA THR A 145 -9.05 -29.23 -0.52
C THR A 145 -7.78 -28.36 -0.67
N LEU A 146 -6.79 -28.82 -1.43
CA LEU A 146 -5.56 -28.05 -1.67
C LEU A 146 -5.86 -26.75 -2.40
N THR A 147 -6.77 -26.78 -3.38
CA THR A 147 -7.25 -25.59 -4.10
C THR A 147 -7.98 -24.63 -3.18
N ALA A 148 -8.83 -25.13 -2.30
CA ALA A 148 -9.52 -24.30 -1.31
C ALA A 148 -8.53 -23.64 -0.32
N LEU A 149 -7.52 -24.36 0.12
CA LEU A 149 -6.46 -23.81 0.97
C LEU A 149 -5.66 -22.70 0.24
N ALA A 150 -5.36 -22.88 -1.04
CA ALA A 150 -4.71 -21.85 -1.85
C ALA A 150 -5.59 -20.60 -2.02
N ALA A 151 -6.91 -20.76 -2.16
CA ALA A 151 -7.85 -19.64 -2.19
C ALA A 151 -7.87 -18.88 -0.84
N ILE A 152 -7.86 -19.58 0.30
CA ILE A 152 -7.78 -18.96 1.62
C ILE A 152 -6.50 -18.12 1.76
N VAL A 153 -5.37 -18.59 1.25
CA VAL A 153 -4.12 -17.82 1.23
C VAL A 153 -4.28 -16.57 0.35
N ALA A 154 -4.88 -16.70 -0.83
CA ALA A 154 -5.14 -15.57 -1.72
C ALA A 154 -6.02 -14.50 -1.04
N ASP A 155 -7.14 -14.90 -0.44
CA ASP A 155 -8.05 -14.00 0.29
C ASP A 155 -7.32 -13.27 1.42
N HIS A 156 -6.46 -13.97 2.16
CA HIS A 156 -5.67 -13.36 3.21
C HIS A 156 -4.67 -12.32 2.69
N LEU A 157 -4.01 -12.61 1.57
CA LEU A 157 -3.10 -11.68 0.90
C LEU A 157 -3.83 -10.43 0.40
N GLU A 158 -5.05 -10.60 -0.17
CA GLU A 158 -5.90 -9.48 -0.57
C GLU A 158 -6.28 -8.59 0.62
N LEU A 159 -6.71 -9.20 1.73
CA LEU A 159 -7.03 -8.47 2.96
C LEU A 159 -5.82 -7.71 3.50
N ARG A 160 -4.65 -8.34 3.54
CA ARG A 160 -3.40 -7.69 3.94
C ARG A 160 -3.09 -6.47 3.08
N MET A 161 -3.17 -6.60 1.76
CA MET A 161 -2.94 -5.50 0.81
C MET A 161 -3.93 -4.35 1.05
N ALA A 162 -5.23 -4.65 1.20
CA ALA A 162 -6.25 -3.66 1.47
C ALA A 162 -6.01 -2.93 2.80
N THR A 163 -5.62 -3.66 3.84
CA THR A 163 -5.30 -3.08 5.17
C THR A 163 -4.08 -2.15 5.08
N MET A 164 -3.02 -2.56 4.40
CA MET A 164 -1.83 -1.72 4.19
C MET A 164 -2.16 -0.45 3.41
N ALA A 165 -3.00 -0.54 2.37
CA ALA A 165 -3.47 0.61 1.60
C ALA A 165 -4.28 1.58 2.47
N ALA A 166 -5.17 1.08 3.33
CA ALA A 166 -5.96 1.88 4.26
C ALA A 166 -5.07 2.61 5.28
N VAL A 167 -4.09 1.91 5.87
CA VAL A 167 -3.13 2.52 6.80
C VAL A 167 -2.31 3.64 6.15
N ARG A 168 -1.82 3.41 4.91
CA ARG A 168 -1.10 4.44 4.15
C ARG A 168 -1.97 5.65 3.85
N ALA A 169 -3.23 5.44 3.43
CA ALA A 169 -4.18 6.52 3.17
C ALA A 169 -4.43 7.35 4.44
N GLU A 170 -4.62 6.70 5.59
CA GLU A 170 -4.79 7.39 6.87
C GLU A 170 -3.55 8.21 7.26
N GLN A 171 -2.35 7.66 7.08
CA GLN A 171 -1.10 8.38 7.33
C GLN A 171 -0.95 9.62 6.46
N HIS A 172 -1.28 9.53 5.16
CA HIS A 172 -1.29 10.69 4.27
C HIS A 172 -2.29 11.75 4.71
N LEU A 173 -3.53 11.36 5.06
CA LEU A 173 -4.53 12.30 5.54
C LEU A 173 -4.11 13.01 6.84
N ARG A 174 -3.45 12.30 7.75
CA ARG A 174 -2.90 12.91 8.98
C ARG A 174 -1.80 13.90 8.67
N ALA A 175 -0.85 13.53 7.80
CA ALA A 175 0.23 14.43 7.40
C ALA A 175 -0.29 15.71 6.73
N ASP A 176 -1.27 15.58 5.82
CA ASP A 176 -1.93 16.72 5.18
C ASP A 176 -2.67 17.62 6.19
N ALA A 177 -3.33 17.01 7.19
CA ALA A 177 -4.01 17.77 8.24
C ALA A 177 -3.02 18.52 9.13
N GLU A 178 -1.91 17.91 9.52
CA GLU A 178 -0.84 18.55 10.29
C GLU A 178 -0.20 19.70 9.50
N GLU A 179 0.05 19.53 8.21
CA GLU A 179 0.58 20.59 7.36
C GLU A 179 -0.37 21.80 7.28
N ARG A 180 -1.68 21.55 7.13
CA ARG A 180 -2.69 22.63 7.14
C ARG A 180 -2.73 23.38 8.46
N VAL A 181 -2.64 22.68 9.60
CA VAL A 181 -2.59 23.32 10.92
C VAL A 181 -1.34 24.19 11.04
N LEU A 182 -0.17 23.68 10.66
CA LEU A 182 1.07 24.46 10.69
C LEU A 182 1.03 25.66 9.74
N ALA A 183 0.42 25.53 8.58
CA ALA A 183 0.23 26.63 7.64
C ALA A 183 -0.69 27.72 8.22
N SER A 184 -1.78 27.33 8.89
CA SER A 184 -2.68 28.29 9.54
C SER A 184 -2.01 29.04 10.70
N ILE A 185 -1.20 28.35 11.51
CA ILE A 185 -0.44 28.96 12.60
C ILE A 185 0.55 30.01 12.04
N ARG A 186 1.30 29.65 11.00
CA ARG A 186 2.26 30.57 10.35
C ARG A 186 1.55 31.80 9.77
N LEU A 187 0.38 31.61 9.17
CA LEU A 187 -0.42 32.71 8.64
C LEU A 187 -0.90 33.65 9.76
N ALA A 188 -1.41 33.10 10.86
CA ALA A 188 -1.81 33.87 12.02
C ALA A 188 -0.65 34.67 12.63
N GLU A 189 0.54 34.06 12.72
CA GLU A 189 1.76 34.76 13.18
C GLU A 189 2.14 35.91 12.24
N GLN A 190 2.06 35.72 10.92
CA GLN A 190 2.32 36.77 9.94
C GLN A 190 1.35 37.94 10.06
N VAL A 191 0.03 37.66 10.22
CA VAL A 191 -1.01 38.67 10.41
C VAL A 191 -0.74 39.50 11.69
N ARG A 192 -0.44 38.83 12.81
CA ARG A 192 -0.11 39.51 14.09
C ARG A 192 1.16 40.32 13.99
N ALA A 193 2.22 39.80 13.34
CA ALA A 193 3.44 40.56 13.16
C ALA A 193 3.22 41.83 12.31
N ALA A 194 2.43 41.75 11.25
CA ALA A 194 2.07 42.90 10.43
C ALA A 194 1.24 43.93 11.22
N ALA A 195 0.32 43.48 12.07
CA ALA A 195 -0.48 44.39 12.92
C ALA A 195 0.38 45.19 13.90
N VAL A 196 1.40 44.59 14.51
CA VAL A 196 2.32 45.30 15.43
C VAL A 196 3.12 46.37 14.69
N VAL A 197 3.48 46.18 13.44
CA VAL A 197 4.19 47.20 12.63
C VAL A 197 3.27 48.40 12.34
N HIS A 198 1.98 48.14 12.09
CA HIS A 198 0.99 49.20 11.81
C HIS A 198 0.58 50.03 13.04
N GLU A 199 0.57 49.42 14.24
CA GLU A 199 0.25 50.11 15.49
C GLU A 199 1.25 51.27 15.84
N GLN A 200 2.46 51.23 15.24
CA GLN A 200 3.52 52.22 15.44
C GLN A 200 3.50 53.38 14.43
N ALA A 201 2.62 53.35 13.41
CA ALA A 201 2.40 54.37 12.40
C ALA A 201 1.17 55.22 12.73
N GLU A 202 1.19 56.56 12.54
CA GLU A 202 0.00 57.38 12.71
C GLU A 202 -1.10 56.91 11.75
N PRO A 203 -2.34 56.70 12.23
CA PRO A 203 -3.35 55.99 11.45
C PRO A 203 -3.96 56.86 10.34
N ALA A 204 -3.58 56.60 9.10
CA ALA A 204 -4.25 57.07 7.89
C ALA A 204 -5.43 56.15 7.46
N HIS A 205 -5.89 55.26 8.33
CA HIS A 205 -6.86 54.21 8.00
C HIS A 205 -8.19 54.34 8.81
N PRO A 206 -9.27 53.65 8.43
CA PRO A 206 -10.53 53.64 9.18
C PRO A 206 -10.34 53.21 10.63
N LYS A 207 -11.08 53.83 11.54
CA LYS A 207 -10.97 53.53 12.98
C LYS A 207 -11.55 52.15 13.34
N HIS A 208 -12.51 51.66 12.57
CA HIS A 208 -13.22 50.39 12.84
C HIS A 208 -13.03 49.39 11.75
N CYS A 209 -13.12 48.12 12.11
CA CYS A 209 -13.03 46.97 11.21
C CYS A 209 -14.14 47.01 10.16
N GLN A 210 -13.82 46.84 8.90
CA GLN A 210 -14.74 46.79 7.76
C GLN A 210 -15.09 45.35 7.32
N LEU A 211 -14.47 44.33 7.93
CA LEU A 211 -14.63 42.94 7.56
C LEU A 211 -15.67 42.19 8.40
N GLY A 212 -16.38 42.85 9.30
CA GLY A 212 -17.35 42.22 10.22
C GLY A 212 -18.62 41.66 9.58
N GLY A 213 -18.84 41.82 8.28
CA GLY A 213 -20.03 41.33 7.60
C GLY A 213 -21.30 42.00 8.10
N ASP A 214 -22.38 41.22 8.34
CA ASP A 214 -23.69 41.70 8.85
C ASP A 214 -23.65 42.08 10.34
N GLN A 215 -22.57 41.89 11.05
CA GLN A 215 -22.35 42.28 12.44
C GLN A 215 -21.33 43.42 12.49
N ASP A 216 -21.74 44.59 12.98
CA ASP A 216 -20.80 45.69 13.20
C ASP A 216 -19.71 45.26 14.17
N CYS A 217 -18.46 45.35 13.72
CA CYS A 217 -17.31 45.04 14.53
C CYS A 217 -16.74 46.34 15.12
N ASP A 218 -16.82 46.47 16.43
CA ASP A 218 -16.32 47.66 17.15
C ASP A 218 -14.80 47.66 17.36
N GLU A 219 -14.10 46.57 16.93
CA GLU A 219 -12.64 46.50 17.05
C GLU A 219 -11.93 47.44 16.07
N GLN A 220 -10.76 47.95 16.52
CA GLN A 220 -9.93 48.83 15.72
C GLN A 220 -9.42 48.11 14.46
N ALA A 221 -9.52 48.78 13.31
CA ALA A 221 -8.92 48.29 12.08
C ALA A 221 -7.38 48.36 12.20
N ALA A 222 -6.71 47.26 11.93
CA ALA A 222 -5.29 47.10 12.11
C ALA A 222 -4.53 46.83 10.80
N LEU A 223 -5.17 46.16 9.84
CA LEU A 223 -4.55 45.74 8.61
C LEU A 223 -5.45 45.90 7.40
N LYS A 224 -4.88 46.20 6.25
CA LYS A 224 -5.54 46.22 4.96
C LYS A 224 -5.42 44.89 4.27
N VAL A 225 -6.53 44.30 3.86
CA VAL A 225 -6.57 43.07 3.05
C VAL A 225 -7.04 43.44 1.64
N ALA A 226 -6.44 42.83 0.65
CA ALA A 226 -6.84 42.98 -0.73
C ALA A 226 -6.91 41.59 -1.42
N ASP A 227 -7.64 41.52 -2.51
CA ASP A 227 -7.72 40.35 -3.36
C ASP A 227 -7.21 40.62 -4.78
N SER A 228 -7.11 39.56 -5.59
CA SER A 228 -6.66 39.66 -6.97
C SER A 228 -7.68 40.29 -7.92
N TRP A 229 -8.92 40.52 -7.49
CA TRP A 229 -10.01 41.11 -8.30
C TRP A 229 -10.10 42.61 -8.17
N GLY A 230 -9.42 43.22 -7.20
CA GLY A 230 -9.37 44.66 -7.05
C GLY A 230 -10.06 45.20 -5.80
N ASP A 231 -10.68 44.33 -5.02
CA ASP A 231 -11.33 44.71 -3.78
C ASP A 231 -10.33 44.81 -2.64
N SER A 232 -10.56 45.74 -1.72
CA SER A 232 -9.76 45.86 -0.49
C SER A 232 -10.56 46.43 0.65
N ALA A 233 -10.27 46.00 1.86
CA ALA A 233 -10.91 46.46 3.08
C ALA A 233 -9.93 46.45 4.26
N TRP A 234 -10.22 47.29 5.27
CA TRP A 234 -9.48 47.30 6.52
C TRP A 234 -10.14 46.42 7.57
N GLY A 235 -9.37 45.59 8.26
CA GLY A 235 -9.87 44.67 9.28
C GLY A 235 -9.09 44.70 10.58
N CYS A 236 -9.74 44.29 11.66
CA CYS A 236 -9.06 43.90 12.90
C CYS A 236 -8.30 42.58 12.67
N VAL A 237 -7.37 42.25 13.56
CA VAL A 237 -6.50 41.06 13.44
C VAL A 237 -7.33 39.77 13.24
N ASN A 238 -8.39 39.59 14.04
CA ASN A 238 -9.24 38.40 14.01
C ASN A 238 -9.97 38.24 12.66
N HIS A 239 -10.60 39.29 12.15
CA HIS A 239 -11.30 39.21 10.86
C HIS A 239 -10.36 39.15 9.68
N VAL A 240 -9.14 39.68 9.77
CA VAL A 240 -8.10 39.51 8.74
C VAL A 240 -7.61 38.03 8.72
N GLU A 241 -7.38 37.42 9.87
CA GLU A 241 -7.05 36.00 9.96
C GLU A 241 -8.13 35.13 9.29
N GLU A 242 -9.42 35.39 9.58
CA GLU A 242 -10.55 34.67 9.00
C GLU A 242 -10.62 34.82 7.47
N VAL A 243 -10.50 36.05 6.96
CA VAL A 243 -10.49 36.31 5.51
C VAL A 243 -9.31 35.62 4.82
N MET A 244 -8.11 35.69 5.41
CA MET A 244 -6.92 35.06 4.85
C MET A 244 -7.02 33.52 4.82
N MET A 245 -7.78 32.91 5.73
CA MET A 245 -8.02 31.46 5.75
C MET A 245 -9.15 31.03 4.81
N THR A 246 -10.15 31.87 4.59
CA THR A 246 -11.38 31.50 3.86
C THR A 246 -11.38 31.94 2.41
N VAL A 247 -10.77 33.10 2.11
CA VAL A 247 -10.78 33.70 0.77
C VAL A 247 -9.52 33.36 0.02
N ARG A 248 -9.62 32.53 -1.03
CA ARG A 248 -8.50 32.27 -1.93
C ARG A 248 -8.03 33.55 -2.60
N ALA A 249 -6.73 33.77 -2.66
CA ALA A 249 -6.11 34.95 -3.24
C ALA A 249 -6.23 36.25 -2.44
N ALA A 250 -6.70 36.24 -1.18
CA ALA A 250 -6.57 37.36 -0.26
C ALA A 250 -5.11 37.48 0.23
N PHE A 251 -4.66 38.70 0.43
CA PHE A 251 -3.32 39.01 0.95
C PHE A 251 -3.30 40.30 1.73
N ILE A 252 -2.32 40.47 2.63
CA ILE A 252 -2.12 41.76 3.35
C ILE A 252 -1.54 42.75 2.36
N ALA A 253 -2.20 43.91 2.20
CA ALA A 253 -1.85 44.94 1.26
C ALA A 253 -1.10 46.09 1.90
N ASP A 254 -0.35 46.83 1.09
CA ASP A 254 0.21 48.12 1.49
C ASP A 254 -0.91 49.15 1.67
N GLU A 255 -0.75 50.08 2.65
CA GLU A 255 -1.74 51.10 2.97
C GLU A 255 -2.07 52.00 1.78
N ALA A 256 -1.10 52.31 0.95
CA ALA A 256 -1.24 53.26 -0.17
C ALA A 256 -1.89 52.61 -1.41
N LEU A 257 -1.99 51.27 -1.47
CA LEU A 257 -2.42 50.54 -2.67
C LEU A 257 -3.82 49.92 -2.47
N SER A 258 -4.62 49.94 -3.50
CA SER A 258 -5.91 49.23 -3.56
C SER A 258 -5.76 47.89 -4.29
N GLY A 259 -6.59 46.96 -3.95
CA GLY A 259 -6.78 45.61 -4.51
C GLY A 259 -5.80 45.16 -5.62
N LEU A 260 -6.18 45.39 -6.88
CA LEU A 260 -5.39 44.94 -8.03
C LEU A 260 -3.97 45.54 -8.07
N ALA A 261 -3.80 46.83 -7.71
CA ALA A 261 -2.50 47.48 -7.67
C ALA A 261 -1.59 46.87 -6.60
N ALA A 262 -2.15 46.54 -5.42
CA ALA A 262 -1.42 45.88 -4.36
C ALA A 262 -1.02 44.45 -4.76
N TYR A 263 -1.87 43.71 -5.48
CA TYR A 263 -1.57 42.37 -6.01
C TYR A 263 -0.42 42.37 -7.03
N ILE A 264 -0.45 43.33 -7.98
CA ILE A 264 0.61 43.43 -9.01
C ILE A 264 1.96 43.76 -8.39
N ASN A 265 2.02 44.66 -7.40
CA ASN A 265 3.25 45.06 -6.74
C ASN A 265 3.85 43.98 -5.85
N ARG A 266 3.09 42.93 -5.45
CA ARG A 266 3.59 41.79 -4.66
C ARG A 266 4.33 40.75 -5.50
N ARG A 267 4.17 40.73 -6.81
CA ARG A 267 4.89 39.86 -7.76
C ARG A 267 6.21 40.48 -8.19
#